data_ab5502197fa3724a9bdf00294a77718b
#
_entry.id   ab5502197fa3724a9bdf00294a77718b
#
_cell.length_a   1.000
_cell.length_b   1.000
_cell.length_c   1.000
_cell.angle_alpha   90.00
_cell.angle_beta   90.00
_cell.angle_gamma   90.00
#
_symmetry.space_group_name_H-M   'P 1'
#
loop_
_entity.id
_entity.type
_entity.pdbx_description
1 polymer ?
#
loop_
_entity_poly.entity_id
_entity_poly.type
_entity_poly.pdbx_seq_one_letter_code
_entity_poly.pdbx_strand_id
1 'polypeptide(L)'
;MDAQLKDLSETIAEAYAVKFLADNVGGEIFLGGDIEQILADRACLVYQSVDDPSYFGAALHLMGKHIIAINTNQPLRVRYYSAAHELWHLQFESGEIAIGEKQIDQERAADHFAAVVMLPSNLLKNIKNNFKKDDERLVFKIADISSMPYQAVTRRLFELGYKLSSDLKSREEAEWIQVREQINLVPSALDKADSFVQFHAFLQEVDEKVNKQELTLETAANLVKHIDAKKAEQYWKKRQEIVDDWDPDD
;
A
#
# COMPACT_ATOMS: atom_id res chain seq x y z
N MET A 1 -6.54 21.15 -13.37
CA MET A 1 -5.10 20.77 -13.37
C MET A 1 -4.49 21.17 -14.70
N ASP A 2 -3.35 21.85 -14.69
CA ASP A 2 -2.62 22.21 -15.90
C ASP A 2 -2.11 20.92 -16.57
N ALA A 3 -2.41 20.75 -17.86
CA ALA A 3 -2.00 19.58 -18.63
C ALA A 3 -0.47 19.38 -18.63
N GLN A 4 0.29 20.47 -18.61
CA GLN A 4 1.75 20.43 -18.55
C GLN A 4 2.26 19.92 -17.18
N LEU A 5 1.62 20.31 -16.09
CA LEU A 5 1.98 19.83 -14.74
C LEU A 5 1.72 18.33 -14.60
N LYS A 6 0.60 17.87 -15.12
CA LYS A 6 0.25 16.45 -15.16
C LYS A 6 1.30 15.64 -15.93
N ASP A 7 1.62 16.04 -17.15
CA ASP A 7 2.59 15.35 -18.02
C ASP A 7 3.98 15.31 -17.39
N LEU A 8 4.42 16.41 -16.75
CA LEU A 8 5.68 16.47 -16.03
C LEU A 8 5.71 15.49 -14.86
N SER A 9 4.65 15.45 -14.03
CA SER A 9 4.53 14.55 -12.88
C SER A 9 4.61 13.08 -13.31
N GLU A 10 3.89 12.71 -14.35
CA GLU A 10 3.89 11.36 -14.92
C GLU A 10 5.27 10.99 -15.51
N THR A 11 5.92 11.90 -16.23
CA THR A 11 7.25 11.66 -16.82
C THR A 11 8.31 11.41 -15.74
N ILE A 12 8.29 12.20 -14.68
CA ILE A 12 9.22 12.04 -13.55
C ILE A 12 8.95 10.71 -12.84
N ALA A 13 7.68 10.41 -12.56
CA ALA A 13 7.28 9.18 -11.89
C ALA A 13 7.65 7.93 -12.70
N GLU A 14 7.47 7.94 -14.02
CA GLU A 14 7.89 6.84 -14.92
C GLU A 14 9.41 6.60 -14.82
N ALA A 15 10.22 7.66 -14.88
CA ALA A 15 11.67 7.52 -14.80
C ALA A 15 12.14 6.93 -13.47
N TYR A 16 11.56 7.39 -12.36
CA TYR A 16 11.87 6.87 -11.03
C TYR A 16 11.35 5.43 -10.82
N ALA A 17 10.20 5.08 -11.37
CA ALA A 17 9.68 3.71 -11.31
C ALA A 17 10.59 2.72 -12.05
N VAL A 18 11.07 3.09 -13.23
CA VAL A 18 12.02 2.26 -14.00
C VAL A 18 13.34 2.09 -13.23
N LYS A 19 13.87 3.18 -12.67
CA LYS A 19 15.07 3.14 -11.83
C LYS A 19 14.83 2.25 -10.60
N PHE A 20 13.72 2.43 -9.91
CA PHE A 20 13.35 1.63 -8.74
C PHE A 20 13.32 0.14 -9.04
N LEU A 21 12.68 -0.27 -10.13
CA LEU A 21 12.63 -1.68 -10.55
C LEU A 21 14.02 -2.23 -10.87
N ALA A 22 14.86 -1.47 -11.53
CA ALA A 22 16.23 -1.89 -11.83
C ALA A 22 17.08 -2.09 -10.57
N ASP A 23 17.01 -1.13 -9.63
CA ASP A 23 17.86 -1.10 -8.44
C ASP A 23 17.41 -2.11 -7.36
N ASN A 24 16.10 -2.40 -7.26
CA ASN A 24 15.57 -3.20 -6.15
C ASN A 24 15.19 -4.64 -6.51
N VAL A 25 14.81 -4.87 -7.77
CA VAL A 25 14.34 -6.21 -8.21
C VAL A 25 15.08 -6.72 -9.46
N GLY A 26 16.05 -5.96 -9.93
CA GLY A 26 16.91 -6.37 -11.07
C GLY A 26 16.25 -6.27 -12.43
N GLY A 27 15.05 -5.70 -12.54
CA GLY A 27 14.34 -5.50 -13.79
C GLY A 27 12.83 -5.50 -13.67
N GLU A 28 12.17 -5.58 -14.81
CA GLU A 28 10.71 -5.56 -14.88
C GLU A 28 10.11 -6.93 -14.51
N ILE A 29 9.43 -6.99 -13.37
CA ILE A 29 8.64 -8.15 -12.91
C ILE A 29 7.28 -7.69 -12.40
N PHE A 30 6.35 -8.61 -12.20
CA PHE A 30 5.11 -8.35 -11.48
C PHE A 30 5.36 -8.52 -9.98
N LEU A 31 5.32 -7.45 -9.22
CA LEU A 31 5.60 -7.47 -7.79
C LEU A 31 4.44 -8.07 -6.97
N GLY A 32 3.20 -7.80 -7.37
CA GLY A 32 2.04 -8.26 -6.60
C GLY A 32 2.15 -7.89 -5.13
N GLY A 33 1.96 -8.85 -4.24
CA GLY A 33 2.03 -8.66 -2.79
C GLY A 33 3.43 -8.39 -2.24
N ASP A 34 4.49 -8.70 -2.99
CA ASP A 34 5.88 -8.46 -2.55
C ASP A 34 6.19 -6.97 -2.34
N ILE A 35 5.35 -6.08 -2.90
CA ILE A 35 5.44 -4.64 -2.69
C ILE A 35 5.33 -4.25 -1.21
N GLU A 36 4.54 -4.98 -0.41
CA GLU A 36 4.41 -4.73 1.02
C GLU A 36 5.70 -5.10 1.77
N GLN A 37 6.39 -6.16 1.36
CA GLN A 37 7.69 -6.52 1.93
C GLN A 37 8.75 -5.48 1.59
N ILE A 38 8.80 -5.01 0.35
CA ILE A 38 9.71 -3.94 -0.09
C ILE A 38 9.48 -2.66 0.71
N LEU A 39 8.22 -2.34 1.02
CA LEU A 39 7.86 -1.20 1.84
C LEU A 39 8.28 -1.41 3.30
N ALA A 40 8.06 -2.61 3.86
CA ALA A 40 8.43 -2.97 5.23
C ALA A 40 9.95 -2.92 5.48
N ASP A 41 10.75 -3.20 4.46
CA ASP A 41 12.22 -3.13 4.54
C ASP A 41 12.73 -1.67 4.62
N ARG A 42 11.90 -0.68 4.29
CA ARG A 42 12.25 0.74 4.18
C ARG A 42 11.58 1.65 5.21
N ALA A 43 10.47 1.23 5.76
CA ALA A 43 9.66 2.00 6.70
C ALA A 43 9.07 1.12 7.80
N CYS A 44 8.67 1.75 8.89
CA CYS A 44 7.85 1.09 9.89
C CYS A 44 6.44 0.90 9.31
N LEU A 45 6.15 -0.29 8.79
CA LEU A 45 4.86 -0.62 8.22
C LEU A 45 3.86 -0.96 9.32
N VAL A 46 2.71 -0.32 9.27
CA VAL A 46 1.61 -0.46 10.22
C VAL A 46 0.35 -0.88 9.44
N TYR A 47 -0.24 -2.01 9.82
CA TYR A 47 -1.50 -2.45 9.28
C TYR A 47 -2.65 -2.07 10.20
N GLN A 48 -3.65 -1.39 9.65
CA GLN A 48 -4.85 -0.94 10.35
C GLN A 48 -6.09 -1.52 9.69
N SER A 49 -7.09 -1.87 10.48
CA SER A 49 -8.41 -2.26 10.00
C SER A 49 -9.36 -1.09 10.24
N VAL A 50 -9.50 -0.22 9.24
CA VAL A 50 -10.31 0.99 9.30
C VAL A 50 -11.54 0.83 8.42
N ASP A 51 -12.72 1.00 9.00
CA ASP A 51 -14.01 0.91 8.30
C ASP A 51 -14.35 2.25 7.61
N ASP A 52 -13.47 2.67 6.72
CA ASP A 52 -13.66 3.82 5.85
C ASP A 52 -13.18 3.43 4.44
N PRO A 53 -14.08 3.30 3.46
CA PRO A 53 -13.73 2.91 2.10
C PRO A 53 -12.87 3.93 1.37
N SER A 54 -12.82 5.18 1.83
CA SER A 54 -11.98 6.22 1.26
C SER A 54 -10.56 6.29 1.84
N TYR A 55 -10.31 5.58 2.95
CA TYR A 55 -9.00 5.50 3.58
C TYR A 55 -8.22 4.30 3.03
N PHE A 56 -7.15 4.54 2.32
CA PHE A 56 -6.29 3.52 1.72
C PHE A 56 -5.01 3.29 2.51
N GLY A 57 -4.36 4.37 2.92
CA GLY A 57 -3.12 4.38 3.66
C GLY A 57 -2.71 5.80 4.02
N ALA A 58 -1.56 5.94 4.68
CA ALA A 58 -0.95 7.23 4.98
C ALA A 58 0.54 7.07 5.26
N ALA A 59 1.34 8.01 4.77
CA ALA A 59 2.76 8.16 5.12
C ALA A 59 2.93 9.23 6.20
N LEU A 60 3.78 8.95 7.17
CA LEU A 60 4.13 9.87 8.25
C LEU A 60 5.64 9.85 8.47
N HIS A 61 6.21 11.02 8.69
CA HIS A 61 7.59 11.14 9.17
C HIS A 61 7.57 11.62 10.61
N LEU A 62 8.00 10.79 11.53
CA LEU A 62 8.01 11.10 12.95
C LEU A 62 9.33 10.69 13.60
N MET A 63 9.98 11.65 14.30
CA MET A 63 11.24 11.43 15.04
C MET A 63 12.34 10.77 14.20
N GLY A 64 12.47 11.16 12.91
CA GLY A 64 13.47 10.61 11.99
C GLY A 64 13.14 9.19 11.47
N LYS A 65 11.93 8.69 11.73
CA LYS A 65 11.44 7.40 11.22
C LYS A 65 10.31 7.64 10.23
N HIS A 66 10.30 6.88 9.15
CA HIS A 66 9.17 6.80 8.24
C HIS A 66 8.20 5.73 8.72
N ILE A 67 6.95 6.10 8.85
CA ILE A 67 5.85 5.22 9.27
C ILE A 67 4.84 5.22 8.13
N ILE A 68 4.49 4.05 7.63
CA ILE A 68 3.47 3.87 6.60
C ILE A 68 2.32 3.07 7.21
N ALA A 69 1.13 3.63 7.19
CA ALA A 69 -0.09 2.93 7.58
C ALA A 69 -0.81 2.43 6.34
N ILE A 70 -1.25 1.16 6.35
CA ILE A 70 -2.01 0.54 5.25
C ILE A 70 -3.34 0.02 5.81
N ASN A 71 -4.45 0.32 5.13
CA ASN A 71 -5.77 -0.17 5.52
C ASN A 71 -6.02 -1.58 4.99
N THR A 72 -6.13 -2.55 5.91
CA THR A 72 -6.38 -3.97 5.59
C THR A 72 -7.84 -4.30 5.30
N ASN A 73 -8.78 -3.37 5.52
CA ASN A 73 -10.18 -3.52 5.10
C ASN A 73 -10.38 -3.28 3.59
N GLN A 74 -9.36 -2.82 2.89
CA GLN A 74 -9.37 -2.71 1.43
C GLN A 74 -9.13 -4.08 0.78
N PRO A 75 -9.71 -4.36 -0.41
CA PRO A 75 -9.36 -5.53 -1.21
C PRO A 75 -7.84 -5.64 -1.41
N LEU A 76 -7.30 -6.86 -1.48
CA LEU A 76 -5.86 -7.08 -1.57
C LEU A 76 -5.21 -6.30 -2.73
N ARG A 77 -5.86 -6.25 -3.92
CA ARG A 77 -5.34 -5.50 -5.06
C ARG A 77 -5.25 -3.99 -4.80
N VAL A 78 -6.22 -3.44 -4.06
CA VAL A 78 -6.23 -2.04 -3.66
C VAL A 78 -5.13 -1.80 -2.63
N ARG A 79 -4.98 -2.69 -1.65
CA ARG A 79 -3.95 -2.63 -0.62
C ARG A 79 -2.54 -2.65 -1.19
N TYR A 80 -2.25 -3.55 -2.14
CA TYR A 80 -0.95 -3.61 -2.80
C TYR A 80 -0.66 -2.38 -3.64
N TYR A 81 -1.68 -1.87 -4.34
CA TYR A 81 -1.53 -0.63 -5.11
C TYR A 81 -1.27 0.57 -4.20
N SER A 82 -1.95 0.64 -3.05
CA SER A 82 -1.71 1.67 -2.04
C SER A 82 -0.30 1.59 -1.47
N ALA A 83 0.21 0.38 -1.20
CA ALA A 83 1.59 0.21 -0.76
C ALA A 83 2.61 0.74 -1.78
N ALA A 84 2.36 0.52 -3.06
CA ALA A 84 3.18 1.07 -4.15
C ALA A 84 3.07 2.61 -4.24
N HIS A 85 1.88 3.17 -3.97
CA HIS A 85 1.65 4.60 -3.92
C HIS A 85 2.44 5.26 -2.75
N GLU A 86 2.34 4.70 -1.55
CA GLU A 86 3.06 5.20 -0.38
C GLU A 86 4.59 5.10 -0.52
N LEU A 87 5.07 4.13 -1.31
CA LEU A 87 6.49 4.00 -1.61
C LEU A 87 7.05 5.20 -2.38
N TRP A 88 6.24 5.86 -3.23
CA TRP A 88 6.63 7.12 -3.85
C TRP A 88 6.86 8.22 -2.81
N HIS A 89 5.92 8.41 -1.91
CA HIS A 89 6.02 9.42 -0.86
C HIS A 89 7.24 9.18 0.03
N LEU A 90 7.50 7.93 0.39
CA LEU A 90 8.68 7.55 1.16
C LEU A 90 9.99 7.93 0.44
N GLN A 91 10.12 7.62 -0.84
CA GLN A 91 11.31 7.94 -1.62
C GLN A 91 11.47 9.47 -1.81
N PHE A 92 10.36 10.18 -1.98
CA PHE A 92 10.38 11.63 -2.09
C PHE A 92 10.82 12.30 -0.78
N GLU A 93 10.26 11.89 0.35
CA GLU A 93 10.59 12.42 1.68
C GLU A 93 12.00 12.06 2.12
N SER A 94 12.52 10.89 1.77
CA SER A 94 13.91 10.49 2.05
C SER A 94 14.94 11.21 1.20
N GLY A 95 14.51 11.96 0.17
CA GLY A 95 15.38 12.66 -0.76
C GLY A 95 16.00 11.77 -1.85
N GLU A 96 15.56 10.52 -1.97
CA GLU A 96 15.93 9.63 -3.08
C GLU A 96 15.43 10.18 -4.42
N ILE A 97 14.31 10.92 -4.37
CA ILE A 97 13.74 11.64 -5.52
C ILE A 97 14.05 13.13 -5.40
N ALA A 98 15.00 13.61 -6.18
CA ALA A 98 15.35 15.02 -6.26
C ALA A 98 14.74 15.67 -7.50
N ILE A 99 13.72 16.51 -7.33
CA ILE A 99 12.99 17.16 -8.43
C ILE A 99 13.48 18.59 -8.70
N GLY A 100 14.35 19.11 -7.84
CA GLY A 100 14.81 20.49 -7.90
C GLY A 100 13.70 21.50 -7.57
N GLU A 101 13.72 22.68 -8.20
CA GLU A 101 12.73 23.76 -7.94
C GLU A 101 11.37 23.53 -8.64
N LYS A 102 11.21 22.47 -9.42
CA LYS A 102 9.98 22.21 -10.16
C LYS A 102 8.88 21.69 -9.22
N GLN A 103 7.76 22.36 -9.24
CA GLN A 103 6.55 21.84 -8.60
C GLN A 103 6.00 20.70 -9.44
N ILE A 104 5.61 19.61 -8.79
CA ILE A 104 4.87 18.49 -9.39
C ILE A 104 3.64 18.19 -8.55
N ASP A 105 2.66 17.56 -9.18
CA ASP A 105 1.53 16.97 -8.47
C ASP A 105 1.98 15.64 -7.85
N GLN A 106 2.20 15.65 -6.55
CA GLN A 106 2.73 14.50 -5.81
C GLN A 106 1.78 13.29 -5.84
N GLU A 107 0.49 13.53 -5.67
CA GLU A 107 -0.52 12.46 -5.71
C GLU A 107 -0.60 11.82 -7.10
N ARG A 108 -0.56 12.67 -8.14
CA ARG A 108 -0.53 12.17 -9.52
C ARG A 108 0.75 11.39 -9.84
N ALA A 109 1.88 11.85 -9.33
CA ALA A 109 3.16 11.16 -9.48
C ALA A 109 3.15 9.83 -8.73
N ALA A 110 2.63 9.77 -7.51
CA ALA A 110 2.50 8.56 -6.72
C ALA A 110 1.61 7.52 -7.39
N ASP A 111 0.44 7.94 -7.90
CA ASP A 111 -0.46 7.09 -8.67
C ASP A 111 0.22 6.52 -9.93
N HIS A 112 0.94 7.37 -10.67
CA HIS A 112 1.62 6.93 -11.89
C HIS A 112 2.81 6.02 -11.58
N PHE A 113 3.59 6.34 -10.55
CA PHE A 113 4.67 5.49 -10.07
C PHE A 113 4.15 4.10 -9.69
N ALA A 114 3.09 4.03 -8.87
CA ALA A 114 2.45 2.77 -8.49
C ALA A 114 2.02 1.96 -9.72
N ALA A 115 1.38 2.62 -10.69
CA ALA A 115 0.94 1.96 -11.91
C ALA A 115 2.11 1.39 -12.72
N VAL A 116 3.24 2.09 -12.80
CA VAL A 116 4.43 1.62 -13.54
C VAL A 116 5.14 0.50 -12.80
N VAL A 117 5.31 0.64 -11.49
CA VAL A 117 5.98 -0.37 -10.65
C VAL A 117 5.20 -1.69 -10.64
N MET A 118 3.87 -1.62 -10.52
CA MET A 118 3.01 -2.81 -10.48
C MET A 118 2.75 -3.40 -11.87
N LEU A 119 2.78 -2.57 -12.93
CA LEU A 119 2.53 -2.99 -14.31
C LEU A 119 3.53 -2.34 -15.28
N PRO A 120 4.76 -2.85 -15.35
CA PRO A 120 5.79 -2.37 -16.27
C PRO A 120 5.37 -2.47 -17.73
N SER A 121 5.76 -1.47 -18.53
CA SER A 121 5.29 -1.31 -19.92
C SER A 121 5.66 -2.47 -20.84
N ASN A 122 6.85 -3.06 -20.67
CA ASN A 122 7.28 -4.17 -21.55
C ASN A 122 6.56 -5.47 -21.22
N LEU A 123 6.26 -5.72 -19.92
CA LEU A 123 5.47 -6.89 -19.52
C LEU A 123 4.05 -6.80 -20.07
N LEU A 124 3.46 -5.60 -20.02
CA LEU A 124 2.13 -5.37 -20.57
C LEU A 124 2.09 -5.61 -22.09
N LYS A 125 3.09 -5.12 -22.84
CA LYS A 125 3.19 -5.38 -24.28
C LYS A 125 3.22 -6.87 -24.61
N ASN A 126 3.96 -7.65 -23.83
CA ASN A 126 4.05 -9.11 -24.00
C ASN A 126 2.69 -9.80 -23.75
N ILE A 127 1.96 -9.38 -22.70
CA ILE A 127 0.61 -9.93 -22.40
C ILE A 127 -0.34 -9.62 -23.56
N LYS A 128 -0.40 -8.36 -24.01
CA LYS A 128 -1.31 -7.94 -25.07
C LYS A 128 -1.15 -8.74 -26.35
N ASN A 129 0.09 -9.02 -26.76
CA ASN A 129 0.36 -9.75 -27.99
C ASN A 129 -0.24 -11.15 -28.00
N ASN A 130 -0.51 -11.72 -26.81
CA ASN A 130 -1.09 -13.03 -26.62
C ASN A 130 -2.61 -13.03 -26.45
N PHE A 131 -3.23 -11.87 -26.24
CA PHE A 131 -4.67 -11.73 -26.04
C PHE A 131 -5.30 -10.92 -27.18
N LYS A 132 -6.03 -11.60 -28.06
CA LYS A 132 -6.76 -10.97 -29.17
C LYS A 132 -8.25 -10.90 -28.82
N LYS A 133 -8.83 -9.69 -28.94
CA LYS A 133 -10.25 -9.40 -29.17
C LYS A 133 -11.23 -9.23 -28.01
N ASP A 134 -10.89 -9.40 -26.76
CA ASP A 134 -11.82 -9.12 -25.68
C ASP A 134 -11.14 -8.21 -24.65
N ASP A 135 -11.43 -6.90 -24.77
CA ASP A 135 -10.82 -5.87 -23.93
C ASP A 135 -11.17 -6.08 -22.43
N GLU A 136 -12.37 -6.53 -22.14
CA GLU A 136 -12.82 -6.80 -20.77
C GLU A 136 -12.04 -7.96 -20.12
N ARG A 137 -11.94 -9.10 -20.83
CA ARG A 137 -11.14 -10.25 -20.37
C ARG A 137 -9.66 -9.92 -20.28
N LEU A 138 -9.16 -9.03 -21.14
CA LEU A 138 -7.80 -8.54 -21.06
C LEU A 138 -7.55 -7.78 -19.75
N VAL A 139 -8.47 -6.88 -19.37
CA VAL A 139 -8.37 -6.14 -18.09
C VAL A 139 -8.35 -7.11 -16.90
N PHE A 140 -9.26 -8.07 -16.84
CA PHE A 140 -9.26 -9.09 -15.78
C PHE A 140 -7.94 -9.86 -15.71
N LYS A 141 -7.43 -10.30 -16.86
CA LYS A 141 -6.18 -11.05 -16.92
C LYS A 141 -4.99 -10.24 -16.44
N ILE A 142 -4.89 -8.98 -16.86
CA ILE A 142 -3.82 -8.08 -16.45
C ILE A 142 -3.93 -7.80 -14.95
N ALA A 143 -5.13 -7.48 -14.45
CA ALA A 143 -5.38 -7.19 -13.05
C ALA A 143 -5.02 -8.38 -12.13
N ASP A 144 -5.32 -9.60 -12.57
CA ASP A 144 -4.98 -10.80 -11.79
C ASP A 144 -3.47 -11.10 -11.79
N ILE A 145 -2.78 -10.87 -12.91
CA ILE A 145 -1.32 -11.10 -13.00
C ILE A 145 -0.54 -10.02 -12.27
N SER A 146 -0.95 -8.75 -12.40
CA SER A 146 -0.26 -7.61 -11.79
C SER A 146 -0.69 -7.34 -10.35
N SER A 147 -1.77 -7.96 -9.90
CA SER A 147 -2.44 -7.69 -8.62
C SER A 147 -2.93 -6.24 -8.46
N MET A 148 -3.16 -5.54 -9.56
CA MET A 148 -3.64 -4.15 -9.56
C MET A 148 -5.17 -4.05 -9.52
N PRO A 149 -5.72 -2.92 -9.03
CA PRO A 149 -7.13 -2.56 -9.21
C PRO A 149 -7.49 -2.49 -10.70
N TYR A 150 -8.71 -2.85 -11.05
CA TYR A 150 -9.20 -2.84 -12.43
C TYR A 150 -9.18 -1.44 -13.05
N GLN A 151 -9.56 -0.42 -12.27
CA GLN A 151 -9.49 0.98 -12.70
C GLN A 151 -8.06 1.43 -12.97
N ALA A 152 -7.10 1.03 -12.15
CA ALA A 152 -5.69 1.34 -12.36
C ALA A 152 -5.14 0.67 -13.62
N VAL A 153 -5.55 -0.58 -13.90
CA VAL A 153 -5.20 -1.28 -15.14
C VAL A 153 -5.76 -0.57 -16.36
N THR A 154 -7.05 -0.18 -16.34
CA THR A 154 -7.67 0.54 -17.47
C THR A 154 -7.02 1.89 -17.73
N ARG A 155 -6.68 2.63 -16.67
CA ARG A 155 -5.92 3.89 -16.76
C ARG A 155 -4.56 3.66 -17.40
N ARG A 156 -3.79 2.66 -16.92
CA ARG A 156 -2.46 2.34 -17.45
C ARG A 156 -2.50 1.90 -18.92
N LEU A 157 -3.47 1.10 -19.30
CA LEU A 157 -3.71 0.74 -20.69
C LEU A 157 -3.94 1.97 -21.57
N PHE A 158 -4.77 2.90 -21.10
CA PHE A 158 -5.03 4.15 -21.82
C PHE A 158 -3.77 5.02 -21.96
N GLU A 159 -2.99 5.20 -20.90
CA GLU A 159 -1.72 5.94 -20.89
C GLU A 159 -0.73 5.36 -21.90
N LEU A 160 -0.73 4.07 -22.09
CA LEU A 160 0.10 3.37 -23.08
C LEU A 160 -0.51 3.34 -24.50
N GLY A 161 -1.55 4.14 -24.75
CA GLY A 161 -2.15 4.33 -26.06
C GLY A 161 -3.07 3.20 -26.52
N TYR A 162 -3.58 2.36 -25.60
CA TYR A 162 -4.57 1.34 -25.94
C TYR A 162 -5.95 1.96 -26.11
N LYS A 163 -6.63 1.57 -27.18
CA LYS A 163 -8.00 2.04 -27.47
C LYS A 163 -9.00 1.18 -26.71
N LEU A 164 -9.33 1.59 -25.50
CA LEU A 164 -10.45 1.02 -24.75
C LEU A 164 -11.74 1.78 -25.05
N SER A 165 -12.89 1.11 -24.96
CA SER A 165 -14.20 1.77 -25.01
C SER A 165 -14.36 2.75 -23.85
N SER A 166 -15.22 3.78 -24.03
CA SER A 166 -15.53 4.74 -22.97
C SER A 166 -16.12 4.07 -21.74
N ASP A 167 -16.93 3.06 -21.95
CA ASP A 167 -17.56 2.26 -20.89
C ASP A 167 -16.52 1.60 -19.97
N LEU A 168 -15.50 0.95 -20.52
CA LEU A 168 -14.44 0.32 -19.74
C LEU A 168 -13.58 1.33 -18.97
N LYS A 169 -13.43 2.55 -19.50
CA LYS A 169 -12.64 3.61 -18.85
C LYS A 169 -13.34 4.22 -17.62
N SER A 170 -14.65 4.33 -17.68
CA SER A 170 -15.46 4.95 -16.63
C SER A 170 -15.96 3.97 -15.56
N ARG A 171 -15.77 2.66 -15.78
CA ARG A 171 -16.30 1.63 -14.92
C ARG A 171 -15.60 1.64 -13.55
N GLU A 172 -16.40 1.68 -12.50
CA GLU A 172 -15.94 1.65 -11.12
C GLU A 172 -15.45 0.26 -10.69
N GLU A 173 -14.62 0.19 -9.64
CA GLU A 173 -14.03 -1.07 -9.16
C GLU A 173 -15.11 -2.10 -8.78
N ALA A 174 -16.17 -1.66 -8.09
CA ALA A 174 -17.29 -2.52 -7.72
C ALA A 174 -18.05 -3.08 -8.94
N GLU A 175 -18.18 -2.30 -10.01
CA GLU A 175 -18.82 -2.72 -11.25
C GLU A 175 -17.97 -3.78 -11.98
N TRP A 176 -16.64 -3.64 -11.94
CA TRP A 176 -15.72 -4.66 -12.46
C TRP A 176 -15.90 -6.01 -11.77
N ILE A 177 -16.06 -6.01 -10.45
CA ILE A 177 -16.30 -7.23 -9.67
C ILE A 177 -17.62 -7.89 -10.09
N GLN A 178 -18.69 -7.09 -10.26
CA GLN A 178 -19.99 -7.61 -10.74
C GLN A 178 -19.90 -8.21 -12.15
N VAL A 179 -19.21 -7.53 -13.07
CA VAL A 179 -19.00 -8.05 -14.43
C VAL A 179 -18.22 -9.35 -14.43
N ARG A 180 -17.21 -9.48 -13.56
CA ARG A 180 -16.45 -10.72 -13.39
C ARG A 180 -17.35 -11.91 -13.09
N GLU A 181 -18.33 -11.71 -12.21
CA GLU A 181 -19.32 -12.73 -11.86
C GLU A 181 -20.28 -13.04 -13.04
N GLN A 182 -20.77 -12.01 -13.71
CA GLN A 182 -21.69 -12.13 -14.84
C GLN A 182 -21.12 -12.94 -16.02
N ILE A 183 -19.83 -12.79 -16.29
CA ILE A 183 -19.14 -13.52 -17.37
C ILE A 183 -18.54 -14.86 -16.91
N ASN A 184 -18.92 -15.32 -15.71
CA ASN A 184 -18.50 -16.59 -15.11
C ASN A 184 -16.96 -16.77 -15.04
N LEU A 185 -16.23 -15.72 -14.75
CA LEU A 185 -14.81 -15.84 -14.40
C LEU A 185 -14.66 -16.33 -12.96
N VAL A 186 -13.59 -17.07 -12.72
CA VAL A 186 -13.25 -17.53 -11.36
C VAL A 186 -13.10 -16.32 -10.44
N PRO A 187 -13.75 -16.31 -9.26
CA PRO A 187 -13.57 -15.26 -8.28
C PRO A 187 -12.09 -15.09 -7.92
N SER A 188 -11.64 -13.87 -7.82
CA SER A 188 -10.27 -13.57 -7.42
C SER A 188 -10.17 -13.37 -5.91
N ALA A 189 -9.20 -13.99 -5.26
CA ALA A 189 -8.88 -13.70 -3.87
C ALA A 189 -8.43 -12.24 -3.68
N LEU A 190 -7.89 -11.62 -4.74
CA LEU A 190 -7.46 -10.22 -4.73
C LEU A 190 -8.61 -9.22 -4.61
N ASP A 191 -9.85 -9.63 -4.92
CA ASP A 191 -11.05 -8.80 -4.80
C ASP A 191 -11.61 -8.76 -3.37
N LYS A 192 -10.98 -9.49 -2.44
CA LYS A 192 -11.40 -9.58 -1.04
C LYS A 192 -10.41 -8.87 -0.14
N ALA A 193 -10.94 -8.28 0.93
CA ALA A 193 -10.12 -7.81 2.04
C ALA A 193 -9.64 -9.02 2.88
N ASP A 194 -8.45 -8.88 3.43
CA ASP A 194 -7.90 -9.74 4.46
C ASP A 194 -7.56 -8.83 5.65
N SER A 195 -8.56 -8.60 6.51
CA SER A 195 -8.51 -7.60 7.56
C SER A 195 -7.75 -8.10 8.77
N PHE A 196 -6.71 -7.39 9.13
CA PHE A 196 -5.94 -7.60 10.35
C PHE A 196 -5.32 -6.29 10.83
N VAL A 197 -4.83 -6.28 12.06
CA VAL A 197 -4.10 -5.16 12.66
C VAL A 197 -2.73 -5.65 13.08
N GLN A 198 -1.68 -4.94 12.66
CA GLN A 198 -0.31 -5.28 13.00
C GLN A 198 0.55 -4.03 13.17
N PHE A 199 1.09 -3.87 14.38
CA PHE A 199 1.97 -2.78 14.80
C PHE A 199 3.27 -3.34 15.37
N HIS A 200 3.88 -4.28 14.71
CA HIS A 200 4.98 -5.08 15.26
C HIS A 200 6.12 -4.24 15.84
N ALA A 201 6.63 -3.30 15.07
CA ALA A 201 7.76 -2.47 15.51
C ALA A 201 7.40 -1.58 16.72
N PHE A 202 6.18 -1.04 16.73
CA PHE A 202 5.71 -0.21 17.86
C PHE A 202 5.51 -1.03 19.11
N LEU A 203 4.84 -2.20 19.01
CA LEU A 203 4.62 -3.08 20.15
C LEU A 203 5.94 -3.60 20.72
N GLN A 204 6.90 -3.94 19.86
CA GLN A 204 8.24 -4.37 20.25
C GLN A 204 8.99 -3.25 20.96
N GLU A 205 8.94 -2.00 20.47
CA GLU A 205 9.58 -0.85 21.12
C GLU A 205 8.96 -0.57 22.49
N VAL A 206 7.63 -0.68 22.63
CA VAL A 206 6.94 -0.54 23.93
C VAL A 206 7.40 -1.63 24.91
N ASP A 207 7.46 -2.90 24.47
CA ASP A 207 7.96 -4.01 25.30
C ASP A 207 9.41 -3.78 25.76
N GLU A 208 10.28 -3.34 24.84
CA GLU A 208 11.68 -3.04 25.18
C GLU A 208 11.81 -1.94 26.23
N LYS A 209 11.04 -0.86 26.08
CA LYS A 209 11.04 0.26 27.04
C LYS A 209 10.48 -0.13 28.40
N VAL A 210 9.45 -0.96 28.44
CA VAL A 210 8.93 -1.53 29.69
C VAL A 210 10.00 -2.40 30.35
N ASN A 211 10.67 -3.27 29.61
CA ASN A 211 11.71 -4.15 30.15
C ASN A 211 12.94 -3.37 30.64
N LYS A 212 13.26 -2.23 30.03
CA LYS A 212 14.33 -1.31 30.46
C LYS A 212 13.90 -0.37 31.60
N GLN A 213 12.66 -0.47 32.06
CA GLN A 213 12.07 0.43 33.09
C GLN A 213 12.02 1.91 32.65
N GLU A 214 12.08 2.17 31.34
CA GLU A 214 11.92 3.50 30.75
C GLU A 214 10.44 3.89 30.58
N LEU A 215 9.54 2.91 30.61
CA LEU A 215 8.11 3.08 30.47
C LEU A 215 7.36 2.28 31.55
N THR A 216 6.40 2.93 32.22
CA THR A 216 5.57 2.24 33.21
C THR A 216 4.56 1.31 32.53
N LEU A 217 4.14 0.24 33.22
CA LEU A 217 3.11 -0.68 32.71
C LEU A 217 1.79 0.02 32.40
N GLU A 218 1.41 1.01 33.22
CA GLU A 218 0.21 1.83 32.99
C GLU A 218 0.33 2.67 31.70
N THR A 219 1.46 3.32 31.49
CA THR A 219 1.70 4.11 30.29
C THR A 219 1.73 3.20 29.07
N ALA A 220 2.40 2.04 29.16
CA ALA A 220 2.41 1.05 28.09
C ALA A 220 1.00 0.56 27.73
N ALA A 221 0.18 0.20 28.72
CA ALA A 221 -1.20 -0.21 28.51
C ALA A 221 -2.01 0.88 27.78
N ASN A 222 -1.86 2.14 28.20
CA ASN A 222 -2.56 3.27 27.57
C ASN A 222 -2.11 3.53 26.12
N LEU A 223 -0.83 3.34 25.83
CA LEU A 223 -0.29 3.50 24.47
C LEU A 223 -0.82 2.43 23.50
N VAL A 224 -0.93 1.19 23.98
CA VAL A 224 -1.29 0.07 23.10
C VAL A 224 -2.79 -0.26 23.08
N LYS A 225 -3.62 0.31 23.95
CA LYS A 225 -5.03 -0.07 24.10
C LYS A 225 -5.89 0.02 22.84
N HIS A 226 -5.58 0.98 21.95
CA HIS A 226 -6.30 1.19 20.68
C HIS A 226 -5.70 0.38 19.52
N ILE A 227 -4.56 -0.27 19.73
CA ILE A 227 -3.79 -1.00 18.75
C ILE A 227 -3.90 -2.50 19.00
N ASP A 228 -3.70 -2.89 20.25
CA ASP A 228 -3.78 -4.27 20.72
C ASP A 228 -4.38 -4.30 22.12
N ALA A 229 -5.70 -4.48 22.19
CA ALA A 229 -6.44 -4.52 23.45
C ALA A 229 -5.99 -5.67 24.37
N LYS A 230 -5.59 -6.83 23.78
CA LYS A 230 -5.10 -7.99 24.57
C LYS A 230 -3.76 -7.68 25.22
N LYS A 231 -2.87 -7.01 24.50
CA LYS A 231 -1.57 -6.57 25.03
C LYS A 231 -1.75 -5.53 26.13
N ALA A 232 -2.67 -4.59 25.96
CA ALA A 232 -3.01 -3.62 27.01
C ALA A 232 -3.50 -4.30 28.29
N GLU A 233 -4.38 -5.31 28.16
CA GLU A 233 -4.88 -6.09 29.29
C GLU A 233 -3.74 -6.85 30.00
N GLN A 234 -2.77 -7.40 29.26
CA GLN A 234 -1.59 -8.04 29.83
C GLN A 234 -0.75 -7.07 30.68
N TYR A 235 -0.55 -5.83 30.23
CA TYR A 235 0.16 -4.81 31.02
C TYR A 235 -0.62 -4.42 32.26
N TRP A 236 -1.94 -4.26 32.18
CA TRP A 236 -2.79 -3.97 33.34
C TRP A 236 -2.74 -5.10 34.37
N LYS A 237 -2.84 -6.35 33.90
CA LYS A 237 -2.75 -7.52 34.78
C LYS A 237 -1.39 -7.60 35.51
N LYS A 238 -0.29 -7.43 34.77
CA LYS A 238 1.05 -7.43 35.33
C LYS A 238 1.26 -6.29 36.34
N ARG A 239 0.68 -5.13 36.08
CA ARG A 239 0.69 -4.02 37.03
C ARG A 239 -0.06 -4.38 38.33
N GLN A 240 -1.23 -4.99 38.19
CA GLN A 240 -2.04 -5.39 39.34
C GLN A 240 -1.32 -6.41 40.19
N GLU A 241 -0.70 -7.42 39.59
CA GLU A 241 0.11 -8.42 40.31
C GLU A 241 1.22 -7.75 41.13
N ILE A 242 1.92 -6.76 40.61
CA ILE A 242 2.96 -6.02 41.36
C ILE A 242 2.36 -5.21 42.51
N VAL A 243 1.19 -4.61 42.33
CA VAL A 243 0.52 -3.82 43.39
C VAL A 243 0.00 -4.72 44.51
N ASP A 244 -0.53 -5.90 44.14
CA ASP A 244 -1.07 -6.86 45.11
C ASP A 244 0.04 -7.56 45.92
N ASP A 245 1.23 -7.73 45.32
CA ASP A 245 2.41 -8.29 46.00
C ASP A 245 3.18 -7.24 46.81
N TRP A 246 2.80 -5.96 46.71
CA TRP A 246 3.47 -4.90 47.48
C TRP A 246 2.94 -4.84 48.91
N ASP A 247 3.76 -5.27 49.87
CA ASP A 247 3.48 -5.13 51.28
C ASP A 247 4.13 -3.83 51.81
N PRO A 248 3.33 -2.84 52.28
CA PRO A 248 3.87 -1.57 52.77
C PRO A 248 4.65 -1.69 54.08
N ASP A 249 4.65 -2.87 54.73
CA ASP A 249 5.32 -3.11 56.01
C ASP A 249 6.64 -3.91 55.86
N ASP A 250 7.11 -4.22 54.64
CA ASP A 250 8.39 -4.82 54.30
C ASP A 250 9.35 -3.72 53.82
#